data_8b1d30d7ef944928dcdf23771b8675fc
#
_entry.id   8b1d30d7ef944928dcdf23771b8675fc
#
_cell.length_a   1.000
_cell.length_b   1.000
_cell.length_c   1.000
_cell.angle_alpha   90.00
_cell.angle_beta   90.00
_cell.angle_gamma   90.00
#
_symmetry.space_group_name_H-M   'P 1'
#
loop_
_entity.id
_entity.type
_entity.pdbx_description
1 polymer ?
#
loop_
_entity_poly.entity_id
_entity_poly.type
_entity_poly.pdbx_seq_one_letter_code
_entity_poly.pdbx_strand_id
1 'polypeptide(L)'
;MDKIEYLYHYTSLESLALILKNRTIRLNPLDKMDDIQEQKTADIENIGKFVFVSSWTDDVVESIPMWKMYTDPRCGVRIKLRKNPFLKHGTRGSDFEKVLGATLEDEKSRTTVMDTFLDLTAMLAGGYVSPQGWSGDILTKIEYTNDLDKLEPSVGSCENGKIRIA
;
A
#
# COMPACT_ATOMS: atom_id res chain seq x y z
N MET A 1 -8.89 -5.40 21.93
CA MET A 1 -8.22 -5.69 20.63
C MET A 1 -6.74 -5.79 20.93
N ASP A 2 -6.19 -6.98 20.78
CA ASP A 2 -4.75 -7.17 20.95
C ASP A 2 -4.01 -6.31 19.94
N LYS A 3 -3.02 -5.58 20.43
CA LYS A 3 -2.25 -4.67 19.60
C LYS A 3 -1.32 -5.51 18.71
N ILE A 4 -1.60 -5.61 17.42
CA ILE A 4 -0.71 -6.27 16.47
C ILE A 4 0.66 -5.61 16.56
N GLU A 5 1.67 -6.37 16.98
CA GLU A 5 3.04 -5.90 17.15
C GLU A 5 3.92 -6.31 15.98
N TYR A 6 3.72 -7.53 15.48
CA TYR A 6 4.49 -8.12 14.40
C TYR A 6 3.60 -8.64 13.29
N LEU A 7 4.15 -8.63 12.09
CA LEU A 7 3.57 -9.19 10.89
C LEU A 7 4.56 -10.17 10.25
N TYR A 8 4.02 -11.13 9.54
CA TYR A 8 4.77 -12.19 8.90
C TYR A 8 4.47 -12.22 7.40
N HIS A 9 5.54 -12.36 6.61
CA HIS A 9 5.45 -12.45 5.15
C HIS A 9 6.19 -13.70 4.68
N TYR A 10 5.52 -14.50 3.87
CA TYR A 10 6.09 -15.70 3.26
C TYR A 10 6.60 -15.34 1.86
N THR A 11 7.84 -15.73 1.57
CA THR A 11 8.48 -15.38 0.30
C THR A 11 9.63 -16.33 -0.04
N SER A 12 10.29 -16.12 -1.17
CA SER A 12 11.46 -16.91 -1.56
C SER A 12 12.75 -16.41 -0.92
N LEU A 13 13.77 -17.28 -0.89
CA LEU A 13 15.12 -16.92 -0.44
C LEU A 13 15.73 -15.81 -1.32
N GLU A 14 15.47 -15.84 -2.63
CA GLU A 14 15.91 -14.81 -3.57
C GLU A 14 15.30 -13.46 -3.23
N SER A 15 14.00 -13.43 -2.96
CA SER A 15 13.33 -12.19 -2.52
C SER A 15 13.90 -11.68 -1.22
N LEU A 16 14.18 -12.56 -0.24
CA LEU A 16 14.83 -12.16 1.00
C LEU A 16 16.20 -11.54 0.73
N ALA A 17 17.02 -12.13 -0.15
CA ALA A 17 18.32 -11.57 -0.51
C ALA A 17 18.22 -10.16 -1.11
N LEU A 18 17.21 -9.91 -1.97
CA LEU A 18 16.95 -8.59 -2.52
C LEU A 18 16.47 -7.59 -1.47
N ILE A 19 15.59 -8.02 -0.55
CA ILE A 19 15.12 -7.20 0.57
C ILE A 19 16.30 -6.77 1.45
N LEU A 20 17.19 -7.69 1.81
CA LEU A 20 18.34 -7.41 2.65
C LEU A 20 19.37 -6.50 1.94
N LYS A 21 19.61 -6.75 0.64
CA LYS A 21 20.54 -5.95 -0.16
C LYS A 21 20.07 -4.52 -0.33
N ASN A 22 18.79 -4.33 -0.66
CA ASN A 22 18.23 -3.02 -1.04
C ASN A 22 17.53 -2.31 0.12
N ARG A 23 17.25 -3.02 1.22
CA ARG A 23 16.44 -2.55 2.36
C ARG A 23 15.06 -2.06 1.92
N THR A 24 14.47 -2.75 0.96
CA THR A 24 13.17 -2.44 0.38
C THR A 24 12.30 -3.68 0.33
N ILE A 25 10.99 -3.49 0.40
CA ILE A 25 10.00 -4.55 0.15
C ILE A 25 9.30 -4.20 -1.15
N ARG A 26 9.27 -5.15 -2.07
CA ARG A 26 8.54 -5.01 -3.33
C ARG A 26 7.05 -5.16 -3.07
N LEU A 27 6.28 -4.21 -3.55
CA LEU A 27 4.84 -4.32 -3.68
C LEU A 27 4.51 -4.82 -5.08
N ASN A 28 3.55 -5.71 -5.21
CA ASN A 28 3.10 -6.22 -6.49
C ASN A 28 1.81 -5.51 -6.91
N PRO A 29 1.60 -5.27 -8.21
CA PRO A 29 0.33 -4.74 -8.69
C PRO A 29 -0.81 -5.69 -8.35
N LEU A 30 -1.97 -5.14 -8.01
CA LEU A 30 -3.14 -5.91 -7.58
C LEU A 30 -3.66 -6.83 -8.69
N ASP A 31 -3.47 -6.47 -9.96
CA ASP A 31 -3.82 -7.29 -11.13
C ASP A 31 -2.98 -8.59 -11.28
N LYS A 32 -1.93 -8.74 -10.45
CA LYS A 32 -1.09 -9.95 -10.38
C LYS A 32 -1.41 -10.82 -9.16
N MET A 33 -2.42 -10.44 -8.39
CA MET A 33 -2.90 -11.28 -7.29
C MET A 33 -3.80 -12.39 -7.79
N ASP A 34 -3.91 -13.46 -6.99
CA ASP A 34 -4.67 -14.66 -7.37
C ASP A 34 -6.18 -14.41 -7.44
N ASP A 35 -6.70 -13.46 -6.66
CA ASP A 35 -8.10 -13.06 -6.70
C ASP A 35 -8.34 -11.93 -7.70
N ILE A 36 -8.93 -12.30 -8.85
CA ILE A 36 -9.25 -11.36 -9.93
C ILE A 36 -10.34 -10.35 -9.51
N GLN A 37 -11.14 -10.65 -8.49
CA GLN A 37 -12.21 -9.75 -8.04
C GLN A 37 -11.66 -8.56 -7.23
N GLU A 38 -10.56 -8.74 -6.52
CA GLU A 38 -9.94 -7.66 -5.71
C GLU A 38 -9.53 -6.43 -6.52
N GLN A 39 -9.34 -6.57 -7.82
CA GLN A 39 -8.93 -5.46 -8.70
C GLN A 39 -10.08 -4.70 -9.35
N LYS A 40 -11.34 -5.17 -9.19
CA LYS A 40 -12.49 -4.56 -9.83
C LYS A 40 -12.98 -3.33 -9.08
N THR A 41 -13.39 -2.32 -9.83
CA THR A 41 -14.09 -1.14 -9.33
C THR A 41 -15.23 -0.78 -10.27
N ALA A 42 -16.24 -0.09 -9.74
CA ALA A 42 -17.43 0.26 -10.49
C ALA A 42 -17.19 1.37 -11.54
N ASP A 43 -16.11 2.14 -11.40
CA ASP A 43 -15.91 3.41 -12.12
C ASP A 43 -14.61 3.48 -12.92
N ILE A 44 -13.58 2.69 -12.58
CA ILE A 44 -12.28 2.75 -13.27
C ILE A 44 -11.84 1.36 -13.70
N GLU A 45 -11.81 1.12 -14.99
CA GLU A 45 -11.32 -0.13 -15.54
C GLU A 45 -9.81 -0.30 -15.33
N ASN A 46 -9.39 -1.53 -15.02
CA ASN A 46 -7.98 -1.91 -14.91
C ASN A 46 -7.17 -1.14 -13.85
N ILE A 47 -7.82 -0.57 -12.83
CA ILE A 47 -7.14 0.16 -11.76
C ILE A 47 -6.12 -0.72 -11.01
N GLY A 48 -6.34 -2.02 -10.95
CA GLY A 48 -5.44 -2.97 -10.28
C GLY A 48 -3.99 -2.96 -10.77
N LYS A 49 -3.75 -2.47 -11.98
CA LYS A 49 -2.39 -2.26 -12.52
C LYS A 49 -1.63 -1.14 -11.81
N PHE A 50 -2.35 -0.22 -11.19
CA PHE A 50 -1.82 0.98 -10.54
C PHE A 50 -1.90 0.92 -9.03
N VAL A 51 -2.55 -0.11 -8.47
CA VAL A 51 -2.63 -0.36 -7.04
C VAL A 51 -1.60 -1.42 -6.67
N PHE A 52 -0.68 -1.09 -5.77
CA PHE A 52 0.41 -1.97 -5.38
C PHE A 52 0.23 -2.44 -3.95
N VAL A 53 0.29 -3.74 -3.73
CA VAL A 53 0.04 -4.39 -2.44
C VAL A 53 1.12 -5.39 -2.06
N SER A 54 1.18 -5.70 -0.77
CA SER A 54 1.98 -6.80 -0.22
C SER A 54 1.16 -7.47 0.89
N SER A 55 1.02 -8.78 0.82
CA SER A 55 0.20 -9.56 1.74
C SER A 55 1.00 -10.02 2.95
N TRP A 56 0.42 -9.82 4.13
CA TRP A 56 1.01 -10.15 5.42
C TRP A 56 -0.01 -10.84 6.30
N THR A 57 0.45 -11.62 7.27
CA THR A 57 -0.40 -12.19 8.32
C THR A 57 0.10 -11.81 9.70
N ASP A 58 -0.81 -11.64 10.64
CA ASP A 58 -0.52 -11.46 12.06
C ASP A 58 -0.49 -12.80 12.83
N ASP A 59 -0.78 -13.91 12.15
CA ASP A 59 -0.74 -15.23 12.76
C ASP A 59 0.69 -15.62 13.15
N VAL A 60 0.91 -15.83 14.42
CA VAL A 60 2.19 -16.27 14.98
C VAL A 60 2.49 -17.72 14.60
N VAL A 61 1.45 -18.54 14.47
CA VAL A 61 1.56 -19.95 14.11
C VAL A 61 1.82 -20.07 12.61
N GLU A 62 2.79 -20.90 12.25
CA GLU A 62 3.10 -21.15 10.84
C GLU A 62 1.96 -21.93 10.16
N SER A 63 1.64 -21.49 8.96
CA SER A 63 0.56 -22.08 8.15
C SER A 63 1.14 -22.86 6.98
N ILE A 64 0.88 -24.17 6.95
CA ILE A 64 1.28 -25.04 5.83
C ILE A 64 0.70 -24.55 4.49
N PRO A 65 -0.58 -24.15 4.40
CA PRO A 65 -1.10 -23.54 3.18
C PRO A 65 -0.31 -22.32 2.73
N MET A 66 0.04 -21.40 3.64
CA MET A 66 0.83 -20.21 3.30
C MET A 66 2.22 -20.57 2.76
N TRP A 67 2.87 -21.58 3.34
CA TRP A 67 4.14 -22.09 2.82
C TRP A 67 3.99 -22.63 1.39
N LYS A 68 2.91 -23.34 1.10
CA LYS A 68 2.68 -23.91 -0.23
C LYS A 68 2.28 -22.87 -1.28
N MET A 69 1.53 -21.85 -0.88
CA MET A 69 1.02 -20.84 -1.81
C MET A 69 2.06 -19.77 -2.14
N TYR A 70 2.86 -19.36 -1.17
CA TYR A 70 3.71 -18.18 -1.32
C TYR A 70 5.22 -18.48 -1.37
N THR A 71 5.62 -19.74 -1.25
CA THR A 71 7.03 -20.10 -1.27
C THR A 71 7.31 -21.33 -2.13
N ASP A 72 8.55 -21.44 -2.62
CA ASP A 72 9.05 -22.72 -3.13
C ASP A 72 9.28 -23.66 -1.92
N PRO A 73 8.75 -24.89 -1.93
CA PRO A 73 8.91 -25.83 -0.82
C PRO A 73 10.36 -26.11 -0.39
N ARG A 74 11.31 -25.82 -1.28
CA ARG A 74 12.75 -26.10 -1.04
C ARG A 74 13.51 -24.91 -0.49
N CYS A 75 13.03 -23.68 -0.71
CA CYS A 75 13.78 -22.46 -0.39
C CYS A 75 12.87 -21.30 0.05
N GLY A 76 11.74 -21.61 0.66
CA GLY A 76 10.86 -20.62 1.25
C GLY A 76 11.44 -20.03 2.54
N VAL A 77 11.08 -18.79 2.82
CA VAL A 77 11.38 -18.11 4.07
C VAL A 77 10.16 -17.39 4.61
N ARG A 78 10.10 -17.24 5.92
CA ARG A 78 9.09 -16.44 6.61
C ARG A 78 9.77 -15.28 7.30
N ILE A 79 9.47 -14.07 6.86
CA ILE A 79 10.03 -12.83 7.40
C ILE A 79 9.12 -12.34 8.52
N LYS A 80 9.69 -11.95 9.66
CA LYS A 80 8.98 -11.30 10.77
C LYS A 80 9.44 -9.85 10.85
N LEU A 81 8.51 -8.91 10.72
CA LEU A 81 8.77 -7.48 10.90
C LEU A 81 7.80 -6.87 11.91
N ARG A 82 8.18 -5.73 12.48
CA ARG A 82 7.24 -4.92 13.26
C ARG A 82 6.14 -4.38 12.34
N LYS A 83 4.96 -4.14 12.90
CA LYS A 83 3.92 -3.36 12.24
C LYS A 83 4.52 -2.02 11.79
N ASN A 84 4.28 -1.62 10.54
CA ASN A 84 4.86 -0.41 9.94
C ASN A 84 6.40 -0.38 9.93
N PRO A 85 7.04 -1.29 9.20
CA PRO A 85 8.49 -1.39 9.16
C PRO A 85 9.14 -0.32 8.27
N PHE A 86 8.34 0.50 7.59
CA PHE A 86 8.80 1.46 6.59
C PHE A 86 9.27 2.76 7.23
N LEU A 87 10.28 3.38 6.62
CA LEU A 87 10.70 4.73 6.95
C LEU A 87 9.59 5.71 6.60
N LYS A 88 9.31 6.62 7.51
CA LYS A 88 8.35 7.70 7.28
C LYS A 88 9.08 8.98 6.90
N HIS A 89 8.60 9.65 5.88
CA HIS A 89 9.09 10.93 5.42
C HIS A 89 8.04 11.99 5.76
N GLY A 90 8.40 12.95 6.61
CA GLY A 90 7.52 14.08 6.94
C GLY A 90 7.52 15.06 5.78
N THR A 91 6.39 15.17 5.09
CA THR A 91 6.20 16.10 3.96
C THR A 91 5.20 17.19 4.36
N ARG A 92 5.53 18.44 4.13
CA ARG A 92 4.63 19.57 4.37
C ARG A 92 3.87 19.94 3.11
N GLY A 93 2.70 20.57 3.27
CA GLY A 93 1.96 21.12 2.14
C GLY A 93 2.79 22.12 1.32
N SER A 94 3.60 22.92 1.99
CA SER A 94 4.55 23.84 1.32
C SER A 94 5.63 23.14 0.47
N ASP A 95 5.93 21.89 0.72
CA ASP A 95 6.88 21.12 -0.10
C ASP A 95 6.23 20.67 -1.41
N PHE A 96 4.92 20.36 -1.38
CA PHE A 96 4.14 20.15 -2.60
C PHE A 96 4.06 21.41 -3.45
N GLU A 97 3.84 22.60 -2.83
CA GLU A 97 3.85 23.87 -3.56
C GLU A 97 5.16 24.07 -4.34
N LYS A 98 6.30 23.84 -3.69
CA LYS A 98 7.62 23.99 -4.32
C LYS A 98 7.85 23.06 -5.49
N VAL A 99 7.40 21.80 -5.37
CA VAL A 99 7.67 20.78 -6.38
C VAL A 99 6.67 20.81 -7.53
N LEU A 100 5.40 21.10 -7.25
CA LEU A 100 4.33 21.16 -8.25
C LEU A 100 4.16 22.54 -8.88
N GLY A 101 4.77 23.58 -8.30
CA GLY A 101 4.57 24.97 -8.75
C GLY A 101 3.14 25.47 -8.50
N ALA A 102 2.40 24.83 -7.59
CA ALA A 102 1.04 25.17 -7.23
C ALA A 102 1.05 25.96 -5.90
N THR A 103 0.02 26.74 -5.66
CA THR A 103 -0.16 27.47 -4.39
C THR A 103 -1.37 26.92 -3.66
N LEU A 104 -1.18 26.53 -2.39
CA LEU A 104 -2.28 26.15 -1.52
C LEU A 104 -2.95 27.40 -0.95
N GLU A 105 -4.26 27.44 -0.98
CA GLU A 105 -5.03 28.65 -0.61
C GLU A 105 -5.03 28.92 0.89
N ASP A 106 -4.88 27.86 1.73
CA ASP A 106 -4.96 28.01 3.18
C ASP A 106 -3.65 27.67 3.90
N GLU A 107 -3.34 28.44 4.94
CA GLU A 107 -2.14 28.29 5.75
C GLU A 107 -2.08 26.97 6.51
N LYS A 108 -3.24 26.41 6.89
CA LYS A 108 -3.32 25.12 7.58
C LYS A 108 -2.83 24.00 6.66
N SER A 109 -3.26 23.97 5.41
CA SER A 109 -2.80 22.99 4.41
C SER A 109 -1.30 23.12 4.14
N ARG A 110 -0.76 24.33 4.09
CA ARG A 110 0.67 24.57 3.88
C ARG A 110 1.54 24.08 5.02
N THR A 111 1.07 24.20 6.26
CA THR A 111 1.83 23.88 7.48
C THR A 111 1.61 22.45 7.96
N THR A 112 0.56 21.78 7.50
CA THR A 112 0.26 20.39 7.88
C THR A 112 1.39 19.46 7.43
N VAL A 113 1.91 18.68 8.37
CA VAL A 113 2.91 17.64 8.10
C VAL A 113 2.17 16.32 7.87
N MET A 114 2.48 15.68 6.77
CA MET A 114 1.95 14.37 6.40
C MET A 114 3.09 13.36 6.38
N ASP A 115 2.86 12.20 6.99
CA ASP A 115 3.79 11.09 6.93
C ASP A 115 3.57 10.33 5.61
N THR A 116 4.58 10.29 4.76
CA THR A 116 4.59 9.50 3.52
C THR A 116 5.63 8.38 3.61
N PHE A 117 5.45 7.29 2.85
CA PHE A 117 6.39 6.16 2.80
C PHE A 117 7.44 6.29 1.69
N LEU A 118 7.30 7.27 0.84
CA LEU A 118 8.30 7.69 -0.14
C LEU A 118 8.53 9.19 0.07
N ASP A 119 9.73 9.66 -0.20
CA ASP A 119 9.95 11.10 -0.26
C ASP A 119 9.18 11.70 -1.45
N LEU A 120 8.82 12.96 -1.34
CA LEU A 120 7.98 13.64 -2.33
C LEU A 120 8.59 13.60 -3.74
N THR A 121 9.91 13.74 -3.83
CA THR A 121 10.61 13.74 -5.12
C THR A 121 10.54 12.37 -5.78
N ALA A 122 10.75 11.30 -5.00
CA ALA A 122 10.63 9.93 -5.50
C ALA A 122 9.17 9.59 -5.90
N MET A 123 8.18 10.07 -5.14
CA MET A 123 6.76 9.90 -5.49
C MET A 123 6.45 10.52 -6.85
N LEU A 124 6.83 11.77 -7.06
CA LEU A 124 6.53 12.50 -8.29
C LEU A 124 7.31 11.96 -9.49
N ALA A 125 8.60 11.66 -9.31
CA ALA A 125 9.43 11.08 -10.36
C ALA A 125 8.93 9.70 -10.80
N GLY A 126 8.38 8.91 -9.88
CA GLY A 126 7.80 7.59 -10.15
C GLY A 126 6.34 7.62 -10.60
N GLY A 127 5.67 8.77 -10.54
CA GLY A 127 4.23 8.87 -10.80
C GLY A 127 3.37 8.17 -9.74
N TYR A 128 3.88 8.02 -8.50
CA TYR A 128 3.17 7.35 -7.42
C TYR A 128 2.33 8.34 -6.60
N VAL A 129 1.15 7.90 -6.19
CA VAL A 129 0.32 8.57 -5.20
C VAL A 129 0.11 7.61 -4.04
N SER A 130 0.34 8.08 -2.82
CA SER A 130 -0.02 7.34 -1.61
C SER A 130 -1.29 7.93 -1.02
N PRO A 131 -2.46 7.31 -1.24
CA PRO A 131 -3.72 7.83 -0.71
C PRO A 131 -3.78 7.82 0.82
N GLN A 132 -2.93 7.03 1.45
CA GLN A 132 -2.87 6.86 2.90
C GLN A 132 -1.79 7.73 3.57
N GLY A 133 -1.05 8.52 2.82
CA GLY A 133 -0.04 9.45 3.35
C GLY A 133 -0.60 10.51 4.30
N TRP A 134 -1.91 10.62 4.39
CA TRP A 134 -2.59 11.70 5.10
C TRP A 134 -2.88 11.39 6.57
N SER A 135 -2.93 10.14 7.01
CA SER A 135 -3.40 9.88 8.39
C SER A 135 -3.02 8.56 9.02
N GLY A 136 -2.28 7.66 8.42
CA GLY A 136 -2.22 6.44 9.17
C GLY A 136 -1.48 5.24 8.62
N ASP A 137 -1.98 4.12 9.02
CA ASP A 137 -1.50 2.81 8.70
C ASP A 137 -1.72 2.50 7.22
N ILE A 138 -0.65 2.09 6.52
CA ILE A 138 -0.77 1.45 5.21
C ILE A 138 -1.30 0.02 5.34
N LEU A 139 -1.42 -0.47 6.57
CA LEU A 139 -1.89 -1.81 6.85
C LEU A 139 -3.42 -1.83 6.88
N THR A 140 -4.00 -2.54 5.94
CA THR A 140 -5.44 -2.76 5.86
C THR A 140 -5.74 -4.24 6.10
N LYS A 141 -6.74 -4.52 6.93
CA LYS A 141 -7.19 -5.89 7.16
C LYS A 141 -8.01 -6.36 5.95
N ILE A 142 -7.69 -7.55 5.45
CA ILE A 142 -8.47 -8.19 4.39
C ILE A 142 -9.84 -8.59 4.97
N GLU A 143 -10.92 -8.23 4.27
CA GLU A 143 -12.29 -8.62 4.57
C GLU A 143 -12.80 -9.51 3.44
N TYR A 144 -13.13 -10.75 3.75
CA TYR A 144 -13.78 -11.65 2.80
C TYR A 144 -15.29 -11.41 2.82
N THR A 145 -15.87 -11.06 1.68
CA THR A 145 -17.29 -10.73 1.56
C THR A 145 -17.86 -11.21 0.24
N ASN A 146 -19.19 -11.40 0.21
CA ASN A 146 -19.95 -11.61 -1.02
C ASN A 146 -20.82 -10.39 -1.38
N ASP A 147 -20.64 -9.28 -0.69
CA ASP A 147 -21.31 -8.01 -0.93
C ASP A 147 -20.71 -7.34 -2.16
N LEU A 148 -21.50 -7.21 -3.23
CA LEU A 148 -21.05 -6.65 -4.50
C LEU A 148 -20.64 -5.19 -4.39
N ASP A 149 -21.29 -4.40 -3.53
CA ASP A 149 -20.94 -3.00 -3.34
C ASP A 149 -19.55 -2.82 -2.71
N LYS A 150 -19.12 -3.83 -1.94
CA LYS A 150 -17.76 -3.87 -1.37
C LYS A 150 -16.74 -4.47 -2.32
N LEU A 151 -17.15 -5.42 -3.18
CA LEU A 151 -16.27 -6.08 -4.15
C LEU A 151 -15.97 -5.19 -5.36
N GLU A 152 -16.89 -4.30 -5.72
CA GLU A 152 -16.75 -3.37 -6.84
C GLU A 152 -16.99 -1.91 -6.35
N PRO A 153 -16.15 -1.39 -5.43
CA PRO A 153 -16.34 -0.05 -4.89
C PRO A 153 -16.12 1.01 -5.96
N SER A 154 -16.80 2.14 -5.83
CA SER A 154 -16.47 3.34 -6.59
C SER A 154 -15.26 4.03 -5.95
N VAL A 155 -14.21 4.27 -6.71
CA VAL A 155 -12.94 4.86 -6.23
C VAL A 155 -12.93 6.38 -6.38
N GLY A 156 -13.74 6.92 -7.28
CA GLY A 156 -13.79 8.34 -7.52
C GLY A 156 -15.18 8.87 -7.84
N SER A 157 -15.39 10.13 -7.58
CA SER A 157 -16.55 10.86 -8.05
C SER A 157 -16.11 12.16 -8.72
N CYS A 158 -16.85 12.57 -9.76
CA CYS A 158 -16.64 13.85 -10.40
C CYS A 158 -17.88 14.73 -10.17
N GLU A 159 -17.74 15.72 -9.31
CA GLU A 159 -18.80 16.70 -9.06
C GLU A 159 -18.29 18.10 -9.44
N ASN A 160 -19.07 18.78 -10.30
CA ASN A 160 -18.75 20.15 -10.76
C ASN A 160 -17.33 20.33 -11.31
N GLY A 161 -16.82 19.34 -12.05
CA GLY A 161 -15.47 19.37 -12.62
C GLY A 161 -14.33 19.13 -11.60
N LYS A 162 -14.68 18.77 -10.36
CA LYS A 162 -13.69 18.38 -9.33
C LYS A 162 -13.75 16.88 -9.13
N ILE A 163 -12.60 16.22 -9.25
CA ILE A 163 -12.43 14.81 -8.97
C ILE A 163 -12.22 14.66 -7.46
N ARG A 164 -13.03 13.82 -6.83
CA ARG A 164 -12.82 13.33 -5.46
C ARG A 164 -12.45 11.86 -5.54
N ILE A 165 -11.41 11.49 -4.85
CA ILE A 165 -11.00 10.09 -4.66
C ILE A 165 -11.51 9.67 -3.28
N ALA A 166 -12.23 8.55 -3.21
CA ALA A 166 -12.82 8.01 -2.00
C ALA A 166 -11.75 7.41 -1.05
#